data_bf0e294a545b54de43e07830895be2a6
#
_entry.id   bf0e294a545b54de43e07830895be2a6
#
_cell.length_a   1.000
_cell.length_b   1.000
_cell.length_c   1.000
_cell.angle_alpha   90.00
_cell.angle_beta   90.00
_cell.angle_gamma   90.00
#
_symmetry.space_group_name_H-M   'P 1'
#
loop_
_entity.id
_entity.type
_entity.pdbx_description
1 polymer ?
#
loop_
_entity_poly.entity_id
_entity_poly.type
_entity_poly.pdbx_seq_one_letter_code
_entity_poly.pdbx_strand_id
1 'polypeptide(L)'
;NSPTSVTDWTAIRGTSYIYPNTPMSSAQATAFEGQGFEIALHLNTGCNNWTPVSFQNDLTSQLAQFGSSFPGIATAATNRTHCIAWSDWSSAAEIQAANGIRLDANYYYWPGSWVMNRPGMFTGSGMPMRFAKMDGSIIDCYQVTTQMTDESGINYTSFCNALLDKAIGTEGYYGVFCANMHTDAGSSAGSDAIIASAQARQI
;
A
#
# COMPACT_ATOMS: atom_id res chain seq x y z
N ASN A 1 13.42 15.03 -12.08
CA ASN A 1 13.87 14.82 -10.72
C ASN A 1 15.37 14.50 -10.75
N SER A 2 16.18 15.26 -10.00
CA SER A 2 17.60 14.94 -9.85
C SER A 2 17.73 13.57 -9.17
N PRO A 3 18.65 12.72 -9.59
CA PRO A 3 18.92 11.49 -8.89
C PRO A 3 19.47 11.83 -7.50
N THR A 4 18.63 11.74 -6.52
CA THR A 4 19.01 11.90 -5.11
C THR A 4 19.48 10.57 -4.55
N SER A 5 20.38 10.61 -3.58
CA SER A 5 20.80 9.40 -2.85
C SER A 5 19.59 8.68 -2.27
N VAL A 6 19.64 7.35 -2.21
CA VAL A 6 18.60 6.54 -1.54
C VAL A 6 18.47 6.88 -0.04
N THR A 7 19.48 7.52 0.53
CA THR A 7 19.45 8.04 1.91
C THR A 7 18.84 9.43 2.03
N ASP A 8 18.46 10.07 0.92
CA ASP A 8 17.83 11.37 0.94
C ASP A 8 16.32 11.22 1.22
N TRP A 9 15.91 11.52 2.41
CA TRP A 9 14.53 11.45 2.88
C TRP A 9 13.61 12.53 2.30
N THR A 10 14.16 13.53 1.61
CA THR A 10 13.35 14.54 0.92
C THR A 10 12.87 14.06 -0.45
N ALA A 11 13.45 12.98 -0.97
CA ALA A 11 13.04 12.39 -2.23
C ALA A 11 11.85 11.45 -2.01
N ILE A 12 10.73 11.76 -2.65
CA ILE A 12 9.52 10.94 -2.57
C ILE A 12 9.72 9.67 -3.37
N ARG A 13 9.45 8.53 -2.73
CA ARG A 13 9.50 7.20 -3.34
C ARG A 13 8.27 6.41 -2.94
N GLY A 14 7.80 5.58 -3.85
CA GLY A 14 6.64 4.73 -3.63
C GLY A 14 6.97 3.25 -3.85
N THR A 15 6.00 2.40 -3.57
CA THR A 15 6.02 0.98 -3.92
C THR A 15 5.21 0.77 -5.19
N SER A 16 5.80 0.07 -6.16
CA SER A 16 5.08 -0.41 -7.35
C SER A 16 4.67 -1.86 -7.13
N TYR A 17 3.39 -2.08 -6.89
CA TYR A 17 2.80 -3.41 -6.82
C TYR A 17 2.45 -3.88 -8.23
N ILE A 18 3.12 -4.92 -8.71
CA ILE A 18 3.00 -5.41 -10.09
C ILE A 18 2.76 -6.91 -10.13
N TYR A 19 2.17 -7.37 -11.23
CA TYR A 19 2.02 -8.80 -11.48
C TYR A 19 3.32 -9.43 -11.99
N PRO A 20 3.52 -10.74 -11.78
CA PRO A 20 4.70 -11.45 -12.32
C PRO A 20 4.85 -11.38 -13.83
N ASN A 21 3.75 -11.20 -14.56
CA ASN A 21 3.68 -11.13 -16.02
C ASN A 21 3.59 -9.70 -16.58
N THR A 22 3.90 -8.70 -15.78
CA THR A 22 3.97 -7.30 -16.25
C THR A 22 5.04 -7.15 -17.35
N PRO A 23 4.91 -6.18 -18.26
CA PRO A 23 5.93 -5.95 -19.29
C PRO A 23 7.26 -5.37 -18.78
N MET A 24 7.36 -5.00 -17.49
CA MET A 24 8.62 -4.55 -16.88
C MET A 24 9.68 -5.66 -16.92
N SER A 25 10.88 -5.33 -17.35
CA SER A 25 12.01 -6.27 -17.28
C SER A 25 12.65 -6.28 -15.90
N SER A 26 13.33 -7.38 -15.54
CA SER A 26 14.09 -7.49 -14.28
C SER A 26 15.17 -6.40 -14.17
N ALA A 27 15.81 -6.01 -15.27
CA ALA A 27 16.79 -4.93 -15.29
C ALA A 27 16.16 -3.56 -14.95
N GLN A 28 14.95 -3.29 -15.43
CA GLN A 28 14.21 -2.08 -15.07
C GLN A 28 13.81 -2.10 -13.60
N ALA A 29 13.31 -3.23 -13.09
CA ALA A 29 12.97 -3.38 -11.69
C ALA A 29 14.18 -3.10 -10.78
N THR A 30 15.34 -3.73 -11.07
CA THR A 30 16.60 -3.49 -10.35
C THR A 30 17.03 -2.00 -10.40
N ALA A 31 16.86 -1.36 -11.56
CA ALA A 31 17.20 0.06 -11.70
C ALA A 31 16.30 0.97 -10.82
N PHE A 32 15.02 0.66 -10.70
CA PHE A 32 14.12 1.39 -9.81
C PHE A 32 14.43 1.16 -8.34
N GLU A 33 14.73 -0.09 -7.94
CA GLU A 33 15.19 -0.37 -6.57
C GLU A 33 16.49 0.40 -6.25
N GLY A 34 17.41 0.46 -7.19
CA GLY A 34 18.64 1.25 -7.04
C GLY A 34 18.39 2.75 -6.85
N GLN A 35 17.20 3.25 -7.22
CA GLN A 35 16.73 4.60 -6.95
C GLN A 35 15.93 4.72 -5.65
N GLY A 36 15.73 3.63 -4.92
CA GLY A 36 15.03 3.58 -3.64
C GLY A 36 13.53 3.33 -3.74
N PHE A 37 13.00 2.97 -4.92
CA PHE A 37 11.61 2.50 -5.04
C PHE A 37 11.53 1.03 -4.63
N GLU A 38 10.43 0.61 -4.05
CA GLU A 38 10.14 -0.81 -3.85
C GLU A 38 9.34 -1.35 -5.04
N ILE A 39 9.72 -2.52 -5.53
CA ILE A 39 8.98 -3.28 -6.53
C ILE A 39 8.46 -4.54 -5.85
N ALA A 40 7.15 -4.68 -5.74
CA ALA A 40 6.52 -5.72 -4.94
C ALA A 40 5.43 -6.47 -5.73
N LEU A 41 5.10 -7.66 -5.27
CA LEU A 41 4.02 -8.44 -5.84
C LEU A 41 2.66 -7.75 -5.60
N HIS A 42 1.89 -7.59 -6.66
CA HIS A 42 0.45 -7.33 -6.56
C HIS A 42 -0.28 -8.67 -6.48
N LEU A 43 -0.50 -9.17 -5.27
CA LEU A 43 -1.15 -10.46 -5.05
C LEU A 43 -2.56 -10.47 -5.64
N ASN A 44 -2.89 -11.48 -6.43
CA ASN A 44 -4.21 -11.65 -7.03
C ASN A 44 -4.92 -12.89 -6.46
N THR A 45 -6.02 -12.69 -5.78
CA THR A 45 -6.91 -13.74 -5.25
C THR A 45 -8.17 -13.91 -6.12
N GLY A 46 -8.18 -13.36 -7.33
CA GLY A 46 -9.33 -13.42 -8.24
C GLY A 46 -10.53 -12.58 -7.79
N CYS A 47 -10.34 -11.59 -6.94
CA CYS A 47 -11.39 -10.75 -6.35
C CYS A 47 -12.45 -11.54 -5.56
N ASN A 48 -12.13 -12.74 -5.14
CA ASN A 48 -13.04 -13.61 -4.40
C ASN A 48 -12.65 -13.69 -2.92
N ASN A 49 -13.61 -14.06 -2.10
CA ASN A 49 -13.34 -14.50 -0.75
C ASN A 49 -12.43 -15.73 -0.79
N TRP A 50 -11.41 -15.72 0.03
CA TRP A 50 -10.43 -16.80 0.13
C TRP A 50 -10.61 -17.56 1.46
N THR A 51 -10.07 -18.74 1.51
CA THR A 51 -9.81 -19.48 2.75
C THR A 51 -8.34 -19.29 3.15
N PRO A 52 -7.94 -19.52 4.41
CA PRO A 52 -6.52 -19.46 4.78
C PRO A 52 -5.63 -20.33 3.89
N VAL A 53 -6.12 -21.51 3.50
CA VAL A 53 -5.38 -22.42 2.60
C VAL A 53 -5.24 -21.85 1.20
N SER A 54 -6.31 -21.32 0.61
CA SER A 54 -6.22 -20.76 -0.75
C SER A 54 -5.36 -19.49 -0.76
N PHE A 55 -5.47 -18.62 0.25
CA PHE A 55 -4.64 -17.43 0.36
C PHE A 55 -3.14 -17.78 0.51
N GLN A 56 -2.81 -18.77 1.34
CA GLN A 56 -1.43 -19.26 1.46
C GLN A 56 -0.91 -19.78 0.12
N ASN A 57 -1.72 -20.55 -0.60
CA ASN A 57 -1.33 -21.10 -1.91
C ASN A 57 -1.14 -20.00 -2.96
N ASP A 58 -2.06 -19.05 -3.03
CA ASP A 58 -1.98 -17.90 -3.94
C ASP A 58 -0.72 -17.07 -3.66
N LEU A 59 -0.49 -16.73 -2.40
CA LEU A 59 0.67 -15.93 -2.01
C LEU A 59 1.99 -16.64 -2.35
N THR A 60 2.15 -17.88 -1.92
CA THR A 60 3.42 -18.61 -2.13
C THR A 60 3.70 -18.90 -3.60
N SER A 61 2.68 -19.26 -4.38
CA SER A 61 2.86 -19.53 -5.81
C SER A 61 3.20 -18.26 -6.59
N GLN A 62 2.52 -17.14 -6.28
CA GLN A 62 2.77 -15.88 -6.96
C GLN A 62 4.09 -15.23 -6.51
N LEU A 63 4.51 -15.37 -5.25
CA LEU A 63 5.85 -14.97 -4.82
C LEU A 63 6.94 -15.75 -5.55
N ALA A 64 6.76 -17.06 -5.74
CA ALA A 64 7.71 -17.87 -6.50
C ALA A 64 7.78 -17.44 -7.98
N GLN A 65 6.65 -17.17 -8.60
CA GLN A 65 6.59 -16.65 -9.97
C GLN A 65 7.25 -15.27 -10.07
N PHE A 66 6.97 -14.39 -9.11
CA PHE A 66 7.54 -13.05 -9.04
C PHE A 66 9.05 -13.08 -8.91
N GLY A 67 9.59 -13.91 -8.01
CA GLY A 67 11.04 -14.11 -7.88
C GLY A 67 11.69 -14.68 -9.13
N SER A 68 10.97 -15.51 -9.88
CA SER A 68 11.46 -16.04 -11.18
C SER A 68 11.45 -14.97 -12.28
N SER A 69 10.46 -14.06 -12.27
CA SER A 69 10.38 -12.97 -13.26
C SER A 69 11.38 -11.84 -12.95
N PHE A 70 11.66 -11.61 -11.67
CA PHE A 70 12.52 -10.52 -11.22
C PHE A 70 13.64 -11.01 -10.29
N PRO A 71 14.57 -11.86 -10.76
CA PRO A 71 15.59 -12.48 -9.90
C PRO A 71 16.63 -11.50 -9.35
N GLY A 72 16.66 -10.27 -9.84
CA GLY A 72 17.63 -9.25 -9.44
C GLY A 72 17.16 -8.32 -8.32
N ILE A 73 15.92 -8.44 -7.87
CA ILE A 73 15.37 -7.55 -6.85
C ILE A 73 15.30 -8.22 -5.47
N ALA A 74 15.29 -7.39 -4.43
CA ALA A 74 15.10 -7.86 -3.06
C ALA A 74 13.69 -8.44 -2.86
N THR A 75 13.55 -9.35 -1.89
CA THR A 75 12.21 -9.78 -1.48
C THR A 75 11.50 -8.62 -0.80
N ALA A 76 10.38 -8.19 -1.38
CA ALA A 76 9.59 -7.11 -0.83
C ALA A 76 9.02 -7.48 0.56
N ALA A 77 9.05 -6.52 1.47
CA ALA A 77 8.48 -6.66 2.81
C ALA A 77 7.06 -6.11 2.92
N THR A 78 6.53 -5.57 1.84
CA THR A 78 5.19 -5.00 1.80
C THR A 78 4.27 -5.78 0.86
N ASN A 79 2.96 -5.63 1.04
CA ASN A 79 1.94 -6.26 0.22
C ASN A 79 0.77 -5.33 -0.09
N ARG A 80 0.23 -5.48 -1.29
CA ARG A 80 -1.06 -4.98 -1.72
C ARG A 80 -1.76 -6.04 -2.53
N THR A 81 -2.94 -6.48 -2.09
CA THR A 81 -3.74 -7.48 -2.78
C THR A 81 -4.68 -6.81 -3.77
N HIS A 82 -4.76 -7.37 -4.95
CA HIS A 82 -5.75 -6.97 -5.94
C HIS A 82 -7.18 -7.15 -5.41
N CYS A 83 -8.06 -6.17 -5.63
CA CYS A 83 -9.45 -6.12 -5.15
C CYS A 83 -9.65 -6.12 -3.63
N ILE A 84 -8.61 -6.21 -2.83
CA ILE A 84 -8.68 -6.10 -1.36
C ILE A 84 -9.73 -7.02 -0.73
N ALA A 85 -9.73 -8.32 -1.10
CA ALA A 85 -10.56 -9.29 -0.44
C ALA A 85 -10.03 -9.57 0.98
N TRP A 86 -10.88 -9.45 1.99
CA TRP A 86 -10.56 -9.71 3.39
C TRP A 86 -11.59 -10.67 3.95
N SER A 87 -11.23 -11.93 4.11
CA SER A 87 -12.19 -13.00 4.33
C SER A 87 -12.36 -13.44 5.79
N ASP A 88 -11.42 -13.07 6.67
CA ASP A 88 -11.51 -13.36 8.11
C ASP A 88 -10.72 -12.35 8.95
N TRP A 89 -10.60 -12.62 10.26
CA TRP A 89 -9.99 -11.70 11.21
C TRP A 89 -8.49 -11.51 11.00
N SER A 90 -7.68 -12.57 11.02
CA SER A 90 -6.22 -12.45 11.14
C SER A 90 -5.42 -13.30 10.16
N SER A 91 -6.04 -14.24 9.46
CA SER A 91 -5.31 -15.22 8.64
C SER A 91 -4.43 -14.58 7.57
N ALA A 92 -4.89 -13.49 6.94
CA ALA A 92 -4.06 -12.80 5.97
C ALA A 92 -2.77 -12.27 6.60
N ALA A 93 -2.87 -11.58 7.73
CA ALA A 93 -1.71 -11.04 8.43
C ALA A 93 -0.76 -12.15 8.93
N GLU A 94 -1.30 -13.28 9.42
CA GLU A 94 -0.50 -14.43 9.86
C GLU A 94 0.27 -15.06 8.71
N ILE A 95 -0.40 -15.27 7.59
CA ILE A 95 0.20 -15.86 6.38
C ILE A 95 1.24 -14.91 5.78
N GLN A 96 0.94 -13.63 5.70
CA GLN A 96 1.89 -12.62 5.24
C GLN A 96 3.13 -12.57 6.11
N ALA A 97 2.98 -12.51 7.44
CA ALA A 97 4.10 -12.52 8.37
C ALA A 97 4.98 -13.77 8.22
N ALA A 98 4.36 -14.94 8.05
CA ALA A 98 5.07 -16.20 7.82
C ALA A 98 5.85 -16.22 6.49
N ASN A 99 5.45 -15.41 5.52
CA ASN A 99 6.12 -15.27 4.21
C ASN A 99 7.01 -14.02 4.11
N GLY A 100 7.35 -13.39 5.23
CA GLY A 100 8.29 -12.26 5.29
C GLY A 100 7.68 -10.90 5.04
N ILE A 101 6.38 -10.79 4.79
CA ILE A 101 5.67 -9.52 4.65
C ILE A 101 5.50 -8.90 6.05
N ARG A 102 5.90 -7.64 6.18
CA ARG A 102 5.87 -6.89 7.45
C ARG A 102 4.89 -5.73 7.45
N LEU A 103 4.42 -5.34 6.28
CA LEU A 103 3.47 -4.25 6.11
C LEU A 103 2.48 -4.60 5.01
N ASP A 104 1.19 -4.46 5.33
CA ASP A 104 0.09 -4.68 4.40
C ASP A 104 -0.70 -3.39 4.22
N ALA A 105 -0.86 -2.94 2.98
CA ALA A 105 -1.58 -1.73 2.61
C ALA A 105 -3.02 -1.98 2.15
N ASN A 106 -3.60 -3.14 2.51
CA ASN A 106 -4.95 -3.51 2.07
C ASN A 106 -6.07 -2.86 2.89
N TYR A 107 -5.79 -2.37 4.08
CA TYR A 107 -6.81 -1.80 4.94
C TYR A 107 -7.24 -0.42 4.42
N TYR A 108 -8.39 -0.31 3.77
CA TYR A 108 -8.91 0.95 3.25
C TYR A 108 -10.44 0.99 3.33
N TYR A 109 -11.02 2.18 3.17
CA TYR A 109 -12.46 2.29 3.16
C TYR A 109 -13.02 2.22 1.73
N TRP A 110 -14.16 1.57 1.62
CA TRP A 110 -14.96 1.53 0.40
C TRP A 110 -16.34 0.94 0.73
N PRO A 111 -17.44 1.56 0.30
CA PRO A 111 -17.56 2.84 -0.40
C PRO A 111 -17.52 4.05 0.56
N GLY A 112 -17.28 5.25 0.01
CA GLY A 112 -17.23 6.49 0.79
C GLY A 112 -18.50 6.80 1.59
N SER A 113 -19.66 6.31 1.14
CA SER A 113 -20.93 6.43 1.84
C SER A 113 -20.93 5.81 3.25
N TRP A 114 -20.13 4.77 3.50
CA TRP A 114 -20.02 4.13 4.81
C TRP A 114 -19.38 5.04 5.87
N VAL A 115 -18.59 5.99 5.42
CA VAL A 115 -17.93 6.98 6.29
C VAL A 115 -18.48 8.39 6.07
N MET A 116 -19.66 8.51 5.47
CA MET A 116 -20.32 9.78 5.18
C MET A 116 -19.44 10.75 4.37
N ASN A 117 -18.59 10.21 3.49
CA ASN A 117 -17.62 10.94 2.67
C ASN A 117 -16.69 11.89 3.47
N ARG A 118 -16.43 11.60 4.73
CA ARG A 118 -15.55 12.40 5.58
C ARG A 118 -14.09 11.94 5.45
N PRO A 119 -13.15 12.82 5.12
CA PRO A 119 -11.73 12.47 5.03
C PRO A 119 -11.20 11.84 6.32
N GLY A 120 -10.46 10.74 6.19
CA GLY A 120 -9.81 10.08 7.31
C GLY A 120 -10.71 9.37 8.31
N MET A 121 -12.03 9.35 8.08
CA MET A 121 -12.99 8.80 9.05
C MET A 121 -12.83 7.31 9.31
N PHE A 122 -12.43 6.54 8.30
CA PHE A 122 -12.41 5.09 8.41
C PHE A 122 -11.37 4.58 9.43
N THR A 123 -10.24 5.25 9.52
CA THR A 123 -9.09 4.77 10.28
C THR A 123 -8.55 5.78 11.28
N GLY A 124 -9.30 6.81 11.56
CA GLY A 124 -8.82 7.88 12.44
C GLY A 124 -7.55 8.53 11.90
N SER A 125 -6.44 8.43 12.64
CA SER A 125 -5.15 9.00 12.27
C SER A 125 -4.42 8.23 11.15
N GLY A 126 -4.90 7.05 10.74
CA GLY A 126 -4.18 6.17 9.82
C GLY A 126 -2.94 5.51 10.43
N MET A 127 -2.82 5.47 11.75
CA MET A 127 -1.68 4.82 12.41
C MET A 127 -1.60 3.35 12.02
N PRO A 128 -0.41 2.86 11.63
CA PRO A 128 -0.20 1.44 11.41
C PRO A 128 -0.51 0.63 12.66
N MET A 129 -1.26 -0.44 12.51
CA MET A 129 -1.63 -1.30 13.63
C MET A 129 -1.28 -2.76 13.34
N ARG A 130 -1.15 -3.56 14.38
CA ARG A 130 -0.98 -5.02 14.26
C ARG A 130 -2.20 -5.71 14.82
N PHE A 131 -2.62 -6.78 14.14
CA PHE A 131 -3.67 -7.65 14.67
C PHE A 131 -3.13 -8.60 15.73
N ALA A 132 -4.03 -9.04 16.59
CA ALA A 132 -3.78 -10.14 17.51
C ALA A 132 -4.43 -11.42 16.98
N LYS A 133 -3.80 -12.55 17.24
CA LYS A 133 -4.43 -13.86 17.07
C LYS A 133 -5.50 -14.08 18.14
N MET A 134 -6.26 -15.15 18.01
CA MET A 134 -7.31 -15.50 18.98
C MET A 134 -6.76 -15.83 20.38
N ASP A 135 -5.48 -16.20 20.49
CA ASP A 135 -4.79 -16.42 21.76
C ASP A 135 -4.21 -15.13 22.38
N GLY A 136 -4.40 -13.97 21.72
CA GLY A 136 -3.92 -12.67 22.15
C GLY A 136 -2.49 -12.34 21.72
N SER A 137 -1.77 -13.25 21.09
CA SER A 137 -0.42 -12.96 20.58
C SER A 137 -0.48 -11.98 19.40
N ILE A 138 0.48 -11.04 19.35
CA ILE A 138 0.52 -10.01 18.32
C ILE A 138 1.21 -10.54 17.06
N ILE A 139 0.59 -10.30 15.91
CA ILE A 139 1.12 -10.70 14.60
C ILE A 139 2.11 -9.64 14.13
N ASP A 140 3.31 -10.05 13.72
CA ASP A 140 4.35 -9.14 13.24
C ASP A 140 4.16 -8.77 11.75
N CYS A 141 3.01 -8.21 11.46
CA CYS A 141 2.67 -7.61 10.17
C CYS A 141 1.80 -6.38 10.43
N TYR A 142 2.30 -5.21 10.07
CA TYR A 142 1.58 -3.95 10.26
C TYR A 142 0.51 -3.80 9.17
N GLN A 143 -0.68 -3.41 9.59
CA GLN A 143 -1.76 -3.00 8.70
C GLN A 143 -1.73 -1.50 8.57
N VAL A 144 -1.49 -1.02 7.36
CA VAL A 144 -1.48 0.42 7.04
C VAL A 144 -2.72 0.74 6.22
N THR A 145 -3.37 1.80 6.61
CA THR A 145 -4.57 2.24 5.91
C THR A 145 -4.23 2.94 4.62
N THR A 146 -4.94 2.60 3.56
CA THR A 146 -5.01 3.40 2.35
C THR A 146 -6.19 4.35 2.44
N GLN A 147 -5.95 5.65 2.55
CA GLN A 147 -7.01 6.66 2.67
C GLN A 147 -7.55 7.12 1.32
N MET A 148 -6.78 6.99 0.26
CA MET A 148 -7.14 7.46 -1.07
C MET A 148 -6.84 6.44 -2.14
N THR A 149 -7.78 6.27 -3.06
CA THR A 149 -7.57 5.51 -4.29
C THR A 149 -8.19 6.27 -5.46
N ASP A 150 -7.69 6.06 -6.67
CA ASP A 150 -8.26 6.63 -7.90
C ASP A 150 -9.67 6.09 -8.20
N GLU A 151 -10.01 4.92 -7.68
CA GLU A 151 -11.34 4.32 -7.83
C GLU A 151 -12.38 4.89 -6.87
N SER A 152 -11.99 5.67 -5.86
CA SER A 152 -12.91 6.17 -4.84
C SER A 152 -13.85 7.29 -5.30
N GLY A 153 -13.59 7.87 -6.48
CA GLY A 153 -14.39 8.98 -7.01
C GLY A 153 -14.28 10.28 -6.21
N ILE A 154 -13.27 10.40 -5.34
CA ILE A 154 -13.02 11.59 -4.52
C ILE A 154 -12.29 12.68 -5.30
N ASN A 155 -12.44 13.92 -4.85
CA ASN A 155 -11.56 15.00 -5.27
C ASN A 155 -10.24 14.91 -4.48
N TYR A 156 -9.18 14.46 -5.14
CA TYR A 156 -7.88 14.20 -4.50
C TYR A 156 -7.33 15.41 -3.75
N THR A 157 -7.34 16.57 -4.37
CA THR A 157 -6.77 17.78 -3.77
C THR A 157 -7.51 18.17 -2.50
N SER A 158 -8.83 18.25 -2.53
CA SER A 158 -9.62 18.66 -1.36
C SER A 158 -9.55 17.60 -0.26
N PHE A 159 -9.56 16.32 -0.61
CA PHE A 159 -9.50 15.23 0.36
C PHE A 159 -8.12 15.16 1.04
N CYS A 160 -7.05 15.24 0.26
CA CYS A 160 -5.68 15.25 0.79
C CYS A 160 -5.44 16.47 1.67
N ASN A 161 -5.85 17.66 1.23
CA ASN A 161 -5.75 18.87 2.02
C ASN A 161 -6.48 18.72 3.36
N ALA A 162 -7.72 18.21 3.36
CA ALA A 162 -8.47 18.02 4.59
C ALA A 162 -7.80 17.04 5.57
N LEU A 163 -7.23 15.93 5.07
CA LEU A 163 -6.48 14.99 5.91
C LEU A 163 -5.24 15.63 6.52
N LEU A 164 -4.41 16.25 5.70
CA LEU A 164 -3.14 16.84 6.13
C LEU A 164 -3.36 18.05 7.01
N ASP A 165 -4.34 18.93 6.71
CA ASP A 165 -4.68 20.09 7.54
C ASP A 165 -5.15 19.66 8.93
N LYS A 166 -5.91 18.57 9.05
CA LYS A 166 -6.30 18.01 10.35
C LYS A 166 -5.10 17.46 11.12
N ALA A 167 -4.19 16.76 10.44
CA ALA A 167 -3.02 16.17 11.08
C ALA A 167 -2.08 17.23 11.67
N ILE A 168 -1.81 18.30 10.94
CA ILE A 168 -0.89 19.38 11.37
C ILE A 168 -1.60 20.56 12.04
N GLY A 169 -2.92 20.58 12.06
CA GLY A 169 -3.74 21.63 12.65
C GLY A 169 -3.92 21.50 14.16
N THR A 170 -4.97 22.11 14.68
CA THR A 170 -5.27 22.11 16.12
C THR A 170 -5.67 20.74 16.66
N GLU A 171 -6.17 19.85 15.80
CA GLU A 171 -6.48 18.47 16.18
C GLU A 171 -5.20 17.67 16.45
N GLY A 172 -4.14 17.93 15.69
CA GLY A 172 -2.77 17.46 15.85
C GLY A 172 -2.65 15.95 16.11
N TYR A 173 -2.49 15.14 15.07
CA TYR A 173 -2.27 13.71 15.27
C TYR A 173 -1.18 13.16 14.34
N TYR A 174 -0.53 12.12 14.81
CA TYR A 174 0.40 11.36 13.97
C TYR A 174 -0.35 10.33 13.16
N GLY A 175 0.09 10.11 11.92
CA GLY A 175 -0.48 9.11 11.04
C GLY A 175 0.43 8.78 9.88
N VAL A 176 0.09 7.69 9.18
CA VAL A 176 0.64 7.35 7.88
C VAL A 176 -0.47 7.50 6.86
N PHE A 177 -0.24 8.31 5.84
CA PHE A 177 -1.21 8.59 4.80
C PHE A 177 -0.78 7.88 3.53
N CYS A 178 -1.52 6.85 3.16
CA CYS A 178 -1.25 6.07 1.97
C CYS A 178 -2.26 6.39 0.87
N ALA A 179 -1.76 6.47 -0.34
CA ALA A 179 -2.58 6.55 -1.54
C ALA A 179 -2.26 5.41 -2.48
N ASN A 180 -3.27 4.81 -3.09
CA ASN A 180 -3.12 3.81 -4.12
C ASN A 180 -3.67 4.35 -5.43
N MET A 181 -2.82 4.40 -6.44
CA MET A 181 -3.16 4.91 -7.76
C MET A 181 -2.78 3.88 -8.82
N HIS A 182 -3.69 3.56 -9.71
CA HIS A 182 -3.40 2.74 -10.87
C HIS A 182 -2.59 3.54 -11.89
N THR A 183 -1.55 2.95 -12.44
CA THR A 183 -0.65 3.59 -13.40
C THR A 183 -0.65 2.92 -14.77
N ASP A 184 -1.48 1.93 -14.98
CA ASP A 184 -1.65 1.22 -16.24
C ASP A 184 -2.20 2.13 -17.37
N ALA A 185 -2.81 3.25 -17.02
CA ALA A 185 -3.26 4.27 -17.98
C ALA A 185 -2.29 5.47 -18.14
N GLY A 186 -1.11 5.44 -17.53
CA GLY A 186 -0.10 6.51 -17.60
C GLY A 186 0.09 7.32 -16.31
N SER A 187 0.33 8.62 -16.41
CA SER A 187 0.54 9.49 -15.24
C SER A 187 -0.73 9.66 -14.42
N SER A 188 -0.58 9.69 -13.09
CA SER A 188 -1.70 9.87 -12.16
C SER A 188 -1.79 11.30 -11.65
N ALA A 189 -2.83 12.01 -12.08
CA ALA A 189 -3.15 13.35 -11.55
C ALA A 189 -3.43 13.31 -10.02
N GLY A 190 -3.89 12.18 -9.51
CA GLY A 190 -4.08 11.95 -8.08
C GLY A 190 -2.76 11.96 -7.32
N SER A 191 -1.77 11.25 -7.82
CA SER A 191 -0.42 11.23 -7.23
C SER A 191 0.21 12.63 -7.24
N ASP A 192 0.11 13.36 -8.35
CA ASP A 192 0.62 14.71 -8.45
C ASP A 192 -0.05 15.66 -7.44
N ALA A 193 -1.37 15.56 -7.28
CA ALA A 193 -2.11 16.36 -6.32
C ALA A 193 -1.70 16.07 -4.86
N ILE A 194 -1.47 14.80 -4.52
CA ILE A 194 -1.03 14.38 -3.19
C ILE A 194 0.37 14.91 -2.89
N ILE A 195 1.30 14.74 -3.83
CA ILE A 195 2.67 15.23 -3.70
C ILE A 195 2.68 16.75 -3.53
N ALA A 196 1.96 17.48 -4.37
CA ALA A 196 1.86 18.93 -4.27
C ALA A 196 1.27 19.39 -2.94
N SER A 197 0.25 18.69 -2.43
CA SER A 197 -0.38 18.98 -1.14
C SER A 197 0.56 18.76 0.04
N ALA A 198 1.34 17.68 0.03
CA ALA A 198 2.34 17.39 1.05
C ALA A 198 3.49 18.42 1.02
N GLN A 199 4.04 18.70 -0.16
CA GLN A 199 5.09 19.69 -0.32
C GLN A 199 4.68 21.09 0.16
N ALA A 200 3.46 21.53 -0.14
CA ALA A 200 2.93 22.81 0.33
C ALA A 200 2.88 22.92 1.86
N ARG A 201 2.88 21.81 2.57
CA ARG A 201 2.84 21.71 4.04
C ARG A 201 4.18 21.32 4.65
N GLN A 202 5.20 21.14 3.82
CA GLN A 202 6.54 20.68 4.25
C GLN A 202 6.51 19.32 4.99
N ILE A 203 5.67 18.42 4.48
CA ILE A 203 5.53 17.04 4.95
C ILE A 203 6.12 16.09 3.90
#